data_fa08eec2ba3a1b77fbc527ebe1f20ae8
#
_entry.id   fa08eec2ba3a1b77fbc527ebe1f20ae8
#
_cell.length_a   1.000
_cell.length_b   1.000
_cell.length_c   1.000
_cell.angle_alpha   90.00
_cell.angle_beta   90.00
_cell.angle_gamma   90.00
#
_symmetry.space_group_name_H-M   'P 1'
#
loop_
_entity.id
_entity.type
_entity.pdbx_description
1 polymer ?
#
loop_
_entity_poly.entity_id
_entity_poly.type
_entity_poly.pdbx_seq_one_letter_code
_entity_poly.pdbx_strand_id
1 'polypeptide(L)'
;PFFRQGFWESQMELRKLYGPLCGYYLGRRMFIVISEPDMIKQVLVENFHNFTNRMVSGLESKPVMDSVLFLRDKRWEEVRSVLTSAFSPEKLNEMTPLISQACDLLLAHLKHYAESGDAFDIQRCYSCYTTDVVASVAFGTQVDSRRAPGDPFVKHCRRFFAYSIPRPIL
;
A
#
# COMPACT_ATOMS: atom_id res chain seq x y z
N PRO A 1 -13.05 19.32 -11.67
CA PRO A 1 -13.64 17.99 -11.39
C PRO A 1 -12.94 17.30 -10.21
N PHE A 2 -11.59 17.14 -10.23
CA PHE A 2 -10.82 16.38 -9.22
C PHE A 2 -11.12 16.76 -7.76
N PHE A 3 -11.26 18.03 -7.47
CA PHE A 3 -11.51 18.54 -6.11
C PHE A 3 -12.98 18.43 -5.66
N ARG A 4 -13.91 18.28 -6.60
CA ARG A 4 -15.36 18.21 -6.29
C ARG A 4 -15.87 16.79 -6.19
N GLN A 5 -15.42 15.90 -7.06
CA GLN A 5 -15.94 14.54 -7.23
C GLN A 5 -15.00 13.45 -6.69
N GLY A 6 -13.73 13.82 -6.42
CA GLY A 6 -12.68 12.88 -6.10
C GLY A 6 -11.90 12.41 -7.33
N PHE A 7 -10.77 11.78 -7.07
CA PHE A 7 -9.85 11.36 -8.13
C PHE A 7 -10.44 10.26 -9.01
N TRP A 8 -11.07 9.27 -8.39
CA TRP A 8 -11.58 8.08 -9.08
C TRP A 8 -12.72 8.41 -10.04
N GLU A 9 -13.74 9.11 -9.55
CA GLU A 9 -14.90 9.53 -10.34
C GLU A 9 -14.48 10.40 -11.52
N SER A 10 -13.51 11.28 -11.31
CA SER A 10 -12.97 12.13 -12.38
C SER A 10 -12.28 11.33 -13.48
N GLN A 11 -11.55 10.26 -13.14
CA GLN A 11 -10.93 9.38 -14.14
C GLN A 11 -12.00 8.63 -14.95
N MET A 12 -13.05 8.16 -14.30
CA MET A 12 -14.17 7.47 -14.96
C MET A 12 -14.93 8.41 -15.90
N GLU A 13 -15.11 9.66 -15.51
CA GLU A 13 -15.74 10.68 -16.36
C GLU A 13 -14.87 11.01 -17.58
N LEU A 14 -13.55 11.19 -17.41
CA LEU A 14 -12.63 11.39 -18.52
C LEU A 14 -12.70 10.25 -19.53
N ARG A 15 -12.72 9.00 -19.06
CA ARG A 15 -12.88 7.83 -19.93
C ARG A 15 -14.20 7.85 -20.72
N LYS A 16 -15.29 8.23 -20.06
CA LYS A 16 -16.62 8.32 -20.74
C LYS A 16 -16.64 9.41 -21.81
N LEU A 17 -16.03 10.55 -21.55
CA LEU A 17 -16.07 11.70 -22.46
C LEU A 17 -15.07 11.59 -23.61
N TYR A 18 -13.87 11.08 -23.37
CA TYR A 18 -12.75 11.14 -24.30
C TYR A 18 -12.24 9.75 -24.76
N GLY A 19 -12.83 8.68 -24.23
CA GLY A 19 -12.46 7.31 -24.62
C GLY A 19 -11.34 6.70 -23.76
N PRO A 20 -10.81 5.52 -24.17
CA PRO A 20 -9.89 4.72 -23.38
C PRO A 20 -8.48 5.30 -23.29
N LEU A 21 -8.14 6.23 -24.15
CA LEU A 21 -6.87 6.98 -24.13
C LEU A 21 -7.20 8.47 -24.10
N CYS A 22 -6.91 9.10 -22.99
CA CYS A 22 -7.17 10.53 -22.82
C CYS A 22 -6.07 11.19 -21.97
N GLY A 23 -6.03 12.51 -22.01
CA GLY A 23 -5.06 13.28 -21.24
C GLY A 23 -5.71 14.41 -20.45
N TYR A 24 -5.05 14.81 -19.38
CA TYR A 24 -5.43 15.99 -18.60
C TYR A 24 -4.21 16.67 -18.02
N TYR A 25 -4.39 17.91 -17.61
CA TYR A 25 -3.35 18.66 -16.92
C TYR A 25 -3.66 18.76 -15.43
N LEU A 26 -2.67 18.45 -14.58
CA LEU A 26 -2.68 18.77 -13.17
C LEU A 26 -1.59 19.81 -12.90
N GLY A 27 -2.01 21.05 -12.71
CA GLY A 27 -1.11 22.19 -12.76
C GLY A 27 -0.46 22.32 -14.15
N ARG A 28 0.86 22.26 -14.20
CA ARG A 28 1.64 22.37 -15.45
C ARG A 28 2.08 21.01 -16.03
N ARG A 29 1.74 19.91 -15.37
CA ARG A 29 2.11 18.57 -15.82
C ARG A 29 0.96 17.92 -16.56
N MET A 30 1.26 17.37 -17.74
CA MET A 30 0.33 16.57 -18.51
C MET A 30 0.37 15.12 -18.01
N PHE A 31 -0.82 14.54 -17.87
CA PHE A 31 -1.02 13.13 -17.56
C PHE A 31 -1.80 12.47 -18.69
N ILE A 32 -1.38 11.27 -19.04
CA ILE A 32 -2.08 10.42 -19.99
C ILE A 32 -2.73 9.29 -19.20
N VAL A 33 -4.04 9.11 -19.40
CA VAL A 33 -4.83 8.03 -18.82
C VAL A 33 -5.03 6.97 -19.88
N ILE A 34 -4.58 5.77 -19.59
CA ILE A 34 -4.73 4.60 -20.44
C ILE A 34 -5.68 3.63 -19.74
N SER A 35 -6.80 3.31 -20.38
CA SER A 35 -7.82 2.39 -19.86
C SER A 35 -8.04 1.17 -20.75
N GLU A 36 -7.28 1.06 -21.85
CA GLU A 36 -7.31 -0.08 -22.76
C GLU A 36 -6.34 -1.17 -22.28
N PRO A 37 -6.80 -2.40 -21.97
CA PRO A 37 -5.95 -3.46 -21.42
C PRO A 37 -4.71 -3.78 -22.27
N ASP A 38 -4.83 -3.81 -23.58
CA ASP A 38 -3.71 -4.12 -24.49
C ASP A 38 -2.65 -3.02 -24.44
N MET A 39 -3.04 -1.75 -24.40
CA MET A 39 -2.11 -0.63 -24.22
C MET A 39 -1.47 -0.62 -22.85
N ILE A 40 -2.23 -0.97 -21.79
CA ILE A 40 -1.68 -1.12 -20.43
C ILE A 40 -0.61 -2.21 -20.41
N LYS A 41 -0.86 -3.35 -21.06
CA LYS A 41 0.12 -4.43 -21.20
C LYS A 41 1.38 -3.97 -21.94
N GLN A 42 1.23 -3.24 -23.04
CA GLN A 42 2.36 -2.69 -23.80
C GLN A 42 3.23 -1.77 -22.93
N VAL A 43 2.62 -0.90 -22.12
CA VAL A 43 3.35 0.05 -21.26
C VAL A 43 3.98 -0.65 -20.05
N LEU A 44 3.21 -1.50 -19.35
CA LEU A 44 3.64 -2.05 -18.06
C LEU A 44 4.43 -3.34 -18.16
N VAL A 45 4.42 -4.02 -19.31
CA VAL A 45 5.10 -5.32 -19.51
C VAL A 45 6.06 -5.24 -20.68
N GLU A 46 5.56 -5.01 -21.90
CA GLU A 46 6.37 -5.15 -23.12
C GLU A 46 7.43 -4.05 -23.25
N ASN A 47 7.07 -2.82 -22.91
CA ASN A 47 7.95 -1.65 -22.94
C ASN A 47 8.28 -1.10 -21.55
N PHE A 48 8.24 -1.94 -20.52
CA PHE A 48 8.47 -1.54 -19.14
C PHE A 48 9.77 -0.74 -18.95
N HIS A 49 10.83 -1.07 -19.69
CA HIS A 49 12.13 -0.39 -19.63
C HIS A 49 12.05 1.12 -19.93
N ASN A 50 11.02 1.58 -20.66
CA ASN A 50 10.77 2.99 -20.93
C ASN A 50 9.93 3.68 -19.82
N PHE A 51 9.29 2.90 -18.95
CA PHE A 51 8.31 3.38 -17.97
C PHE A 51 8.62 2.91 -16.55
N THR A 52 9.88 2.65 -16.23
CA THR A 52 10.33 2.11 -14.92
C THR A 52 10.04 3.03 -13.75
N ASN A 53 10.06 4.34 -13.97
CA ASN A 53 10.03 5.33 -12.91
C ASN A 53 8.59 5.73 -12.54
N ARG A 54 8.28 5.63 -11.24
CA ARG A 54 7.02 6.14 -10.69
C ARG A 54 7.05 7.66 -10.58
N MET A 55 5.91 8.28 -10.73
CA MET A 55 5.76 9.71 -10.51
C MET A 55 6.01 10.05 -9.03
N VAL A 56 6.75 11.13 -8.81
CA VAL A 56 6.97 11.74 -7.50
C VAL A 56 6.20 13.05 -7.46
N SER A 57 5.38 13.25 -6.42
CA SER A 57 4.57 14.46 -6.28
C SER A 57 5.40 15.66 -5.80
N GLY A 58 6.52 15.40 -5.13
CA GLY A 58 7.35 16.41 -4.46
C GLY A 58 6.90 16.72 -3.03
N LEU A 59 5.86 16.02 -2.55
CA LEU A 59 5.39 16.11 -1.17
C LEU A 59 5.98 15.02 -0.26
N GLU A 60 6.59 14.03 -0.88
CA GLU A 60 7.23 12.93 -0.17
C GLU A 60 8.51 13.42 0.51
N SER A 61 8.71 13.00 1.75
CA SER A 61 9.90 13.31 2.54
C SER A 61 10.73 12.06 2.81
N LYS A 62 11.97 12.23 3.25
CA LYS A 62 12.77 11.13 3.80
C LYS A 62 12.16 10.61 5.10
N PRO A 63 12.22 9.30 5.39
CA PRO A 63 12.89 8.23 4.62
C PRO A 63 12.06 7.64 3.47
N VAL A 64 10.81 8.06 3.26
CA VAL A 64 9.88 7.48 2.27
C VAL A 64 10.45 7.58 0.85
N MET A 65 11.11 8.70 0.53
CA MET A 65 11.79 8.90 -0.77
C MET A 65 12.92 7.92 -1.05
N ASP A 66 13.53 7.36 -0.01
CA ASP A 66 14.62 6.38 -0.14
C ASP A 66 14.09 4.93 -0.22
N SER A 67 12.77 4.75 -0.21
CA SER A 67 12.14 3.43 -0.34
C SER A 67 12.09 2.97 -1.81
N VAL A 68 12.00 1.65 -2.01
CA VAL A 68 11.86 1.05 -3.35
C VAL A 68 10.67 1.59 -4.15
N LEU A 69 9.69 2.19 -3.51
CA LEU A 69 8.53 2.80 -4.17
C LEU A 69 8.90 4.06 -4.95
N PHE A 70 9.91 4.81 -4.49
CA PHE A 70 10.27 6.13 -5.03
C PHE A 70 11.68 6.20 -5.60
N LEU A 71 12.52 5.18 -5.36
CA LEU A 71 13.81 5.05 -6.01
C LEU A 71 13.61 5.00 -7.54
N ARG A 72 14.63 5.44 -8.27
CA ARG A 72 14.58 5.58 -9.73
C ARG A 72 15.75 4.89 -10.39
N ASP A 73 15.57 4.56 -11.67
CA ASP A 73 16.60 4.09 -12.57
C ASP A 73 17.44 2.95 -11.96
N LYS A 74 18.74 2.96 -12.16
CA LYS A 74 19.66 1.91 -11.70
C LYS A 74 19.57 1.66 -10.18
N ARG A 75 19.37 2.70 -9.39
CA ARG A 75 19.24 2.54 -7.93
C ARG A 75 17.99 1.75 -7.55
N TRP A 76 16.89 1.96 -8.26
CA TRP A 76 15.69 1.16 -8.09
C TRP A 76 15.93 -0.31 -8.47
N GLU A 77 16.59 -0.57 -9.61
CA GLU A 77 16.90 -1.94 -10.06
C GLU A 77 17.73 -2.71 -9.04
N GLU A 78 18.78 -2.09 -8.52
CA GLU A 78 19.65 -2.68 -7.50
C GLU A 78 18.85 -3.09 -6.25
N VAL A 79 18.09 -2.16 -5.68
CA VAL A 79 17.30 -2.42 -4.46
C VAL A 79 16.17 -3.42 -4.74
N ARG A 80 15.49 -3.30 -5.88
CA ARG A 80 14.42 -4.22 -6.28
C ARG A 80 14.92 -5.65 -6.45
N SER A 81 16.11 -5.83 -7.02
CA SER A 81 16.75 -7.15 -7.19
C SER A 81 17.00 -7.82 -5.83
N VAL A 82 17.55 -7.09 -4.88
CA VAL A 82 17.77 -7.60 -3.52
C VAL A 82 16.45 -7.98 -2.84
N LEU A 83 15.44 -7.11 -2.89
CA LEU A 83 14.15 -7.38 -2.28
C LEU A 83 13.42 -8.56 -2.92
N THR A 84 13.57 -8.78 -4.23
CA THR A 84 12.90 -9.89 -4.91
C THR A 84 13.34 -11.24 -4.34
N SER A 85 14.60 -11.39 -3.95
CA SER A 85 15.10 -12.64 -3.37
C SER A 85 14.45 -12.98 -2.02
N ALA A 86 14.02 -11.97 -1.25
CA ALA A 86 13.32 -12.16 0.03
C ALA A 86 11.88 -12.66 -0.14
N PHE A 87 11.34 -12.64 -1.35
CA PHE A 87 9.98 -13.10 -1.67
C PHE A 87 9.99 -14.34 -2.57
N SER A 88 11.06 -15.16 -2.51
CA SER A 88 11.09 -16.44 -3.22
C SER A 88 10.03 -17.40 -2.64
N PRO A 89 9.57 -18.40 -3.40
CA PRO A 89 8.61 -19.40 -2.91
C PRO A 89 9.06 -20.08 -1.59
N GLU A 90 10.34 -20.37 -1.46
CA GLU A 90 10.92 -20.97 -0.27
C GLU A 90 10.79 -20.01 0.93
N LYS A 91 11.14 -18.74 0.74
CA LYS A 91 11.04 -17.72 1.79
C LYS A 91 9.59 -17.43 2.19
N LEU A 92 8.66 -17.42 1.24
CA LEU A 92 7.24 -17.30 1.54
C LEU A 92 6.72 -18.49 2.35
N ASN A 93 7.18 -19.71 2.05
CA ASN A 93 6.84 -20.88 2.87
C ASN A 93 7.38 -20.78 4.30
N GLU A 94 8.59 -20.26 4.51
CA GLU A 94 9.15 -20.00 5.84
C GLU A 94 8.33 -18.97 6.64
N MET A 95 7.69 -18.03 5.97
CA MET A 95 6.83 -16.99 6.60
C MET A 95 5.45 -17.54 7.01
N THR A 96 4.97 -18.59 6.35
CA THR A 96 3.61 -19.12 6.56
C THR A 96 3.31 -19.47 8.02
N PRO A 97 4.18 -20.15 8.80
CA PRO A 97 3.92 -20.43 10.21
C PRO A 97 3.73 -19.16 11.06
N LEU A 98 4.50 -18.12 10.79
CA LEU A 98 4.39 -16.84 11.51
C LEU A 98 3.05 -16.14 11.23
N ILE A 99 2.62 -16.18 9.97
CA ILE A 99 1.30 -15.66 9.54
C ILE A 99 0.18 -16.46 10.21
N SER A 100 0.31 -17.79 10.26
CA SER A 100 -0.68 -18.66 10.92
C SER A 100 -0.81 -18.36 12.41
N GLN A 101 0.29 -18.16 13.13
CA GLN A 101 0.24 -17.76 14.54
C GLN A 101 -0.52 -16.44 14.76
N ALA A 102 -0.26 -15.44 13.93
CA ALA A 102 -1.01 -14.18 14.00
C ALA A 102 -2.50 -14.37 13.66
N CYS A 103 -2.82 -15.28 12.73
CA CYS A 103 -4.18 -15.64 12.38
C CYS A 103 -4.92 -16.30 13.54
N ASP A 104 -4.27 -17.22 14.26
CA ASP A 104 -4.86 -17.89 15.43
C ASP A 104 -5.23 -16.89 16.53
N LEU A 105 -4.37 -15.88 16.75
CA LEU A 105 -4.66 -14.78 17.68
C LEU A 105 -5.86 -13.93 17.23
N LEU A 106 -5.96 -13.67 15.93
CA LEU A 106 -7.12 -12.95 15.36
C LEU A 106 -8.40 -13.78 15.57
N LEU A 107 -8.37 -15.08 15.23
CA LEU A 107 -9.54 -15.98 15.36
C LEU A 107 -10.00 -16.09 16.81
N ALA A 108 -9.08 -16.24 17.75
CA ALA A 108 -9.43 -16.26 19.19
C ALA A 108 -10.13 -14.97 19.63
N HIS A 109 -9.70 -13.83 19.08
CA HIS A 109 -10.31 -12.56 19.39
C HIS A 109 -11.70 -12.39 18.75
N LEU A 110 -11.85 -12.80 17.50
CA LEU A 110 -13.14 -12.76 16.80
C LEU A 110 -14.16 -13.72 17.46
N LYS A 111 -13.70 -14.88 17.94
CA LYS A 111 -14.53 -15.83 18.66
C LYS A 111 -15.15 -15.21 19.93
N HIS A 112 -14.38 -14.40 20.66
CA HIS A 112 -14.90 -13.67 21.81
C HIS A 112 -16.10 -12.77 21.46
N TYR A 113 -16.01 -12.01 20.36
CA TYR A 113 -17.13 -11.19 19.89
C TYR A 113 -18.32 -12.02 19.37
N ALA A 114 -18.02 -13.16 18.73
CA ALA A 114 -19.09 -14.07 18.28
C ALA A 114 -19.88 -14.68 19.43
N GLU A 115 -19.22 -14.91 20.57
CA GLU A 115 -19.84 -15.47 21.78
C GLU A 115 -20.57 -14.40 22.60
N SER A 116 -20.02 -13.18 22.70
CA SER A 116 -20.66 -12.07 23.46
C SER A 116 -21.82 -11.42 22.69
N GLY A 117 -21.80 -11.47 21.36
CA GLY A 117 -22.75 -10.74 20.51
C GLY A 117 -22.50 -9.22 20.45
N ASP A 118 -21.39 -8.74 21.00
CA ASP A 118 -21.08 -7.32 21.03
C ASP A 118 -20.66 -6.81 19.64
N ALA A 119 -21.06 -5.59 19.32
CA ALA A 119 -20.56 -4.90 18.14
C ALA A 119 -19.07 -4.53 18.32
N PHE A 120 -18.29 -4.68 17.25
CA PHE A 120 -16.85 -4.40 17.29
C PHE A 120 -16.37 -3.75 15.99
N ASP A 121 -15.21 -3.12 16.06
CA ASP A 121 -14.54 -2.52 14.91
C ASP A 121 -13.66 -3.57 14.22
N ILE A 122 -14.17 -4.11 13.12
CA ILE A 122 -13.47 -5.11 12.31
C ILE A 122 -12.17 -4.54 11.69
N GLN A 123 -12.16 -3.27 11.29
CA GLN A 123 -10.98 -2.62 10.73
C GLN A 123 -9.83 -2.60 11.75
N ARG A 124 -10.14 -2.32 13.01
CA ARG A 124 -9.17 -2.36 14.09
C ARG A 124 -8.60 -3.77 14.31
N CYS A 125 -9.45 -4.79 14.24
CA CYS A 125 -9.00 -6.19 14.38
C CYS A 125 -8.00 -6.58 13.29
N TYR A 126 -8.32 -6.28 12.03
CA TYR A 126 -7.42 -6.57 10.91
C TYR A 126 -6.17 -5.68 10.90
N SER A 127 -6.26 -4.43 11.32
CA SER A 127 -5.08 -3.56 11.46
C SER A 127 -4.10 -4.09 12.49
N CYS A 128 -4.57 -4.64 13.60
CA CYS A 128 -3.72 -5.31 14.58
C CYS A 128 -3.08 -6.56 13.98
N TYR A 129 -3.87 -7.43 13.36
CA TYR A 129 -3.37 -8.63 12.69
C TYR A 129 -2.27 -8.33 11.67
N THR A 130 -2.49 -7.41 10.77
CA THR A 130 -1.51 -7.04 9.75
C THR A 130 -0.25 -6.43 10.35
N THR A 131 -0.36 -5.66 11.44
CA THR A 131 0.79 -5.12 12.17
C THR A 131 1.62 -6.25 12.79
N ASP A 132 0.98 -7.23 13.43
CA ASP A 132 1.64 -8.37 14.06
C ASP A 132 2.34 -9.26 13.03
N VAL A 133 1.69 -9.49 11.86
CA VAL A 133 2.30 -10.21 10.73
C VAL A 133 3.55 -9.49 10.22
N VAL A 134 3.45 -8.18 9.96
CA VAL A 134 4.61 -7.41 9.45
C VAL A 134 5.73 -7.37 10.48
N ALA A 135 5.42 -7.22 11.76
CA ALA A 135 6.41 -7.24 12.84
C ALA A 135 7.20 -8.55 12.86
N SER A 136 6.51 -9.69 12.79
CA SER A 136 7.14 -11.00 12.85
C SER A 136 7.88 -11.36 11.57
N VAL A 137 7.27 -11.15 10.40
CA VAL A 137 7.80 -11.57 9.10
C VAL A 137 8.93 -10.67 8.60
N ALA A 138 8.76 -9.35 8.68
CA ALA A 138 9.71 -8.39 8.11
C ALA A 138 10.77 -7.92 9.11
N PHE A 139 10.44 -7.89 10.41
CA PHE A 139 11.33 -7.35 11.44
C PHE A 139 11.79 -8.40 12.47
N GLY A 140 11.29 -9.63 12.41
CA GLY A 140 11.63 -10.68 13.36
C GLY A 140 11.23 -10.36 14.80
N THR A 141 10.26 -9.47 15.00
CA THR A 141 9.82 -8.99 16.30
C THR A 141 8.40 -9.49 16.59
N GLN A 142 8.23 -10.14 17.73
CA GLN A 142 6.90 -10.56 18.17
C GLN A 142 6.24 -9.41 18.95
N VAL A 143 5.09 -8.97 18.46
CA VAL A 143 4.25 -7.98 19.11
C VAL A 143 2.81 -8.52 19.22
N ASP A 144 2.09 -8.09 20.26
CA ASP A 144 0.64 -8.26 20.34
C ASP A 144 0.03 -6.85 20.35
N SER A 145 -0.27 -6.37 19.17
CA SER A 145 -0.70 -4.97 18.98
C SER A 145 -2.06 -4.66 19.61
N ARG A 146 -2.79 -5.70 20.02
CA ARG A 146 -4.07 -5.57 20.74
C ARG A 146 -3.86 -5.40 22.24
N ARG A 147 -2.98 -6.24 22.83
CA ARG A 147 -2.70 -6.21 24.28
C ARG A 147 -1.75 -5.09 24.65
N ALA A 148 -0.81 -4.77 23.76
CA ALA A 148 0.17 -3.72 23.96
C ALA A 148 0.04 -2.58 22.94
N PRO A 149 -1.07 -1.81 22.93
CA PRO A 149 -1.26 -0.71 21.98
C PRO A 149 -0.26 0.45 22.18
N GLY A 150 0.40 0.48 23.33
CA GLY A 150 1.46 1.43 23.67
C GLY A 150 2.86 1.00 23.23
N ASP A 151 3.03 -0.20 22.70
CA ASP A 151 4.30 -0.69 22.17
C ASP A 151 4.85 0.29 21.13
N PRO A 152 6.15 0.67 21.20
CA PRO A 152 6.74 1.63 20.29
C PRO A 152 6.58 1.24 18.83
N PHE A 153 6.78 -0.03 18.47
CA PHE A 153 6.63 -0.52 17.10
C PHE A 153 5.18 -0.31 16.62
N VAL A 154 4.19 -0.77 17.40
CA VAL A 154 2.76 -0.62 17.08
C VAL A 154 2.36 0.85 16.93
N LYS A 155 2.83 1.70 17.84
CA LYS A 155 2.57 3.14 17.80
C LYS A 155 3.14 3.80 16.54
N HIS A 156 4.37 3.46 16.15
CA HIS A 156 4.99 3.99 14.95
C HIS A 156 4.35 3.46 13.67
N CYS A 157 4.00 2.18 13.60
CA CYS A 157 3.25 1.61 12.48
C CYS A 157 1.92 2.33 12.28
N ARG A 158 1.13 2.50 13.34
CA ARG A 158 -0.15 3.23 13.26
C ARG A 158 0.04 4.66 12.77
N ARG A 159 1.06 5.34 13.28
CA ARG A 159 1.36 6.72 12.88
C ARG A 159 1.78 6.81 11.41
N PHE A 160 2.55 5.85 10.92
CA PHE A 160 2.99 5.79 9.52
C PHE A 160 1.82 5.63 8.56
N PHE A 161 0.84 4.77 8.90
CA PHE A 161 -0.34 4.54 8.05
C PHE A 161 -1.49 5.54 8.31
N ALA A 162 -1.46 6.28 9.39
CA ALA A 162 -2.42 7.34 9.68
C ALA A 162 -2.15 8.64 8.91
N TYR A 163 -1.60 8.53 7.69
CA TYR A 163 -1.31 9.68 6.86
C TYR A 163 -2.62 10.37 6.46
N SER A 164 -2.87 11.50 7.08
CA SER A 164 -3.98 12.38 6.71
C SER A 164 -3.41 13.60 5.99
N ILE A 165 -3.74 13.75 4.73
CA ILE A 165 -3.51 15.03 4.05
C ILE A 165 -4.50 16.02 4.67
N PRO A 166 -4.04 17.06 5.37
CA PRO A 166 -4.96 18.09 5.84
C PRO A 166 -5.69 18.65 4.60
N ARG A 167 -7.02 18.57 4.61
CA ARG A 167 -7.82 19.20 3.56
C ARG A 167 -7.46 20.67 3.58
N PRO A 168 -7.00 21.27 2.46
CA PRO A 168 -6.83 22.70 2.41
C PRO A 168 -8.21 23.31 2.72
N ILE A 169 -8.25 24.14 3.74
CA ILE A 169 -9.41 24.96 4.02
C ILE A 169 -9.49 25.95 2.87
N LEU A 170 -10.40 25.70 1.94
CA LEU A 170 -10.80 26.64 0.89
C LEU A 170 -11.88 27.56 1.45
#